data_331f9b8bf2a207d585ca6fffe4bcf1f1
#
_entry.id   331f9b8bf2a207d585ca6fffe4bcf1f1
#
_cell.length_a   1.000
_cell.length_b   1.000
_cell.length_c   1.000
_cell.angle_alpha   90.00
_cell.angle_beta   90.00
_cell.angle_gamma   90.00
#
_symmetry.space_group_name_H-M   'P 1'
#
loop_
_entity.id
_entity.type
_entity.pdbx_description
1 polymer ?
#
loop_
_entity_poly.entity_id
_entity_poly.type
_entity_poly.pdbx_seq_one_letter_code
_entity_poly.pdbx_strand_id
1 'polypeptide(L)'
;MFAKLIMKKRQIDKISDSLVNAFLKNKIISAIPSKFTKKLSNAEKLRKLCESKIKEPIVGFKAAGTGIPLIKKLKEKEPFYASVYKRNFLKSGKRVKINKFTLGIELEVCYKVKKSFFKSKGSITMKNISKYIH
;
A
#
# COMPACT_ATOMS: atom_id res chain seq x y z
N MET A 1 29.46 -14.66 -5.38
CA MET A 1 28.57 -13.70 -4.70
C MET A 1 27.65 -12.95 -5.67
N PHE A 2 28.11 -12.41 -6.79
CA PHE A 2 27.32 -11.66 -7.79
C PHE A 2 26.16 -12.44 -8.42
N ALA A 3 26.36 -13.70 -8.84
CA ALA A 3 25.31 -14.51 -9.47
C ALA A 3 24.08 -14.74 -8.56
N LYS A 4 24.31 -14.95 -7.24
CA LYS A 4 23.24 -15.13 -6.25
C LYS A 4 22.43 -13.84 -6.05
N LEU A 5 23.07 -12.68 -6.16
CA LEU A 5 22.44 -11.35 -6.08
C LEU A 5 21.56 -11.06 -7.30
N ILE A 6 22.05 -11.39 -8.50
CA ILE A 6 21.34 -11.23 -9.77
C ILE A 6 20.09 -12.13 -9.82
N MET A 7 20.22 -13.41 -9.42
CA MET A 7 19.07 -14.32 -9.36
C MET A 7 18.00 -13.82 -8.39
N LYS A 8 18.39 -13.29 -7.23
CA LYS A 8 17.44 -12.72 -6.25
C LYS A 8 16.71 -11.50 -6.83
N LYS A 9 17.41 -10.62 -7.54
CA LYS A 9 16.81 -9.45 -8.21
C LYS A 9 15.79 -9.89 -9.26
N ARG A 10 16.14 -10.80 -10.17
CA ARG A 10 15.23 -11.34 -11.19
C ARG A 10 13.97 -11.98 -10.60
N GLN A 11 14.07 -12.67 -9.45
CA GLN A 11 12.90 -13.25 -8.79
C GLN A 11 11.97 -12.18 -8.23
N ILE A 12 12.51 -11.13 -7.60
CA ILE A 12 11.71 -10.01 -7.08
C ILE A 12 11.01 -9.28 -8.23
N ASP A 13 11.70 -9.06 -9.35
CA ASP A 13 11.11 -8.44 -10.53
C ASP A 13 9.94 -9.27 -11.09
N LYS A 14 10.10 -10.58 -11.26
CA LYS A 14 9.01 -11.47 -11.71
C LYS A 14 7.81 -11.44 -10.77
N ILE A 15 8.05 -11.44 -9.45
CA ILE A 15 6.96 -11.35 -8.45
C ILE A 15 6.25 -10.00 -8.57
N SER A 16 7.00 -8.91 -8.69
CA SER A 16 6.40 -7.59 -8.85
C SER A 16 5.59 -7.48 -10.15
N ASP A 17 6.06 -8.04 -11.26
CA ASP A 17 5.32 -8.07 -12.52
C ASP A 17 4.01 -8.87 -12.39
N SER A 18 4.06 -10.01 -11.72
CA SER A 18 2.87 -10.83 -11.46
C SER A 18 1.86 -10.09 -10.59
N LEU A 19 2.31 -9.40 -9.54
CA LEU A 19 1.45 -8.59 -8.65
C LEU A 19 0.82 -7.41 -9.40
N VAL A 20 1.61 -6.67 -10.18
CA VAL A 20 1.12 -5.54 -10.96
C VAL A 20 0.10 -6.00 -12.01
N ASN A 21 0.40 -7.07 -12.73
CA ASN A 21 -0.56 -7.66 -13.68
C ASN A 21 -1.85 -8.11 -13.01
N ALA A 22 -1.75 -8.77 -11.86
CA ALA A 22 -2.93 -9.21 -11.10
C ALA A 22 -3.78 -8.02 -10.65
N PHE A 23 -3.14 -6.97 -10.12
CA PHE A 23 -3.81 -5.73 -9.73
C PHE A 23 -4.52 -5.06 -10.92
N LEU A 24 -3.81 -4.87 -12.04
CA LEU A 24 -4.36 -4.19 -13.22
C LEU A 24 -5.50 -4.97 -13.88
N LYS A 25 -5.47 -6.30 -13.82
CA LYS A 25 -6.45 -7.20 -14.46
C LYS A 25 -7.48 -7.78 -13.48
N ASN A 26 -7.48 -7.36 -12.22
CA ASN A 26 -8.33 -7.93 -11.16
C ASN A 26 -8.24 -9.48 -11.11
N LYS A 27 -7.02 -10.01 -11.16
CA LYS A 27 -6.76 -11.45 -11.09
C LYS A 27 -6.12 -11.83 -9.77
N ILE A 28 -6.26 -13.09 -9.40
CA ILE A 28 -5.54 -13.69 -8.27
C ILE A 28 -4.27 -14.34 -8.80
N ILE A 29 -3.22 -14.30 -8.01
CA ILE A 29 -1.97 -15.01 -8.24
C ILE A 29 -1.74 -16.06 -7.14
N SER A 30 -0.84 -16.98 -7.39
CA SER A 30 -0.35 -17.90 -6.36
C SER A 30 0.31 -17.16 -5.21
N ALA A 31 0.34 -17.80 -4.03
CA ALA A 31 0.96 -17.21 -2.85
C ALA A 31 2.42 -16.81 -3.11
N ILE A 32 2.77 -15.63 -2.64
CA ILE A 32 4.16 -15.15 -2.71
C ILE A 32 5.01 -15.96 -1.71
N PRO A 33 6.18 -16.47 -2.13
CA PRO A 33 7.05 -17.19 -1.20
C PRO A 33 7.41 -16.33 0.02
N SER A 34 7.23 -16.89 1.22
CA SER A 34 7.37 -16.17 2.51
C SER A 34 8.72 -15.48 2.69
N LYS A 35 9.78 -15.99 2.07
CA LYS A 35 11.12 -15.35 2.09
C LYS A 35 11.12 -13.90 1.60
N PHE A 36 10.13 -13.49 0.78
CA PHE A 36 9.99 -12.12 0.26
C PHE A 36 9.07 -11.24 1.12
N THR A 37 8.24 -11.84 1.97
CA THR A 37 7.20 -11.11 2.74
C THR A 37 7.31 -11.28 4.25
N LYS A 38 8.13 -12.23 4.74
CA LYS A 38 8.28 -12.52 6.18
C LYS A 38 8.71 -11.32 7.03
N LYS A 39 9.51 -10.41 6.45
CA LYS A 39 9.91 -9.15 7.10
C LYS A 39 9.19 -7.99 6.44
N LEU A 40 8.62 -7.07 7.22
CA LEU A 40 7.93 -5.88 6.70
C LEU A 40 8.83 -5.08 5.74
N SER A 41 10.12 -4.93 6.08
CA SER A 41 11.08 -4.23 5.21
C SER A 41 11.22 -4.85 3.81
N ASN A 42 11.04 -6.16 3.67
CA ASN A 42 11.05 -6.82 2.36
C ASN A 42 9.73 -6.61 1.62
N ALA A 43 8.60 -6.69 2.34
CA ALA A 43 7.28 -6.40 1.78
C ALA A 43 7.21 -4.94 1.29
N GLU A 44 7.75 -3.99 2.04
CA GLU A 44 7.86 -2.59 1.67
C GLU A 44 8.69 -2.38 0.39
N LYS A 45 9.83 -3.05 0.26
CA LYS A 45 10.65 -2.99 -0.96
C LYS A 45 9.89 -3.52 -2.17
N LEU A 46 9.18 -4.63 -2.01
CA LEU A 46 8.36 -5.21 -3.07
C LEU A 46 7.19 -4.28 -3.43
N ARG A 47 6.51 -3.71 -2.43
CA ARG A 47 5.45 -2.71 -2.64
C ARG A 47 5.94 -1.52 -3.46
N LYS A 48 7.06 -0.90 -3.06
CA LYS A 48 7.67 0.24 -3.79
C LYS A 48 8.01 -0.12 -5.23
N LEU A 49 8.51 -1.33 -5.47
CA LEU A 49 8.79 -1.81 -6.82
C LEU A 49 7.52 -1.98 -7.64
N CYS A 50 6.44 -2.52 -7.05
CA CYS A 50 5.14 -2.59 -7.71
C CYS A 50 4.60 -1.19 -8.04
N GLU A 51 4.65 -0.26 -7.10
CA GLU A 51 4.22 1.13 -7.30
C GLU A 51 4.99 1.82 -8.45
N SER A 52 6.30 1.60 -8.56
CA SER A 52 7.09 2.16 -9.66
C SER A 52 6.69 1.62 -11.05
N LYS A 53 6.10 0.44 -11.10
CA LYS A 53 5.62 -0.20 -12.34
C LYS A 53 4.17 0.17 -12.70
N ILE A 54 3.37 0.60 -11.73
CA ILE A 54 1.98 1.03 -11.97
C ILE A 54 2.00 2.47 -12.47
N LYS A 55 1.57 2.67 -13.72
CA LYS A 55 1.56 3.98 -14.40
C LYS A 55 0.23 4.72 -14.19
N GLU A 56 -0.31 4.68 -12.97
CA GLU A 56 -1.56 5.35 -12.62
C GLU A 56 -1.34 6.41 -11.54
N PRO A 57 -2.10 7.52 -11.57
CA PRO A 57 -2.01 8.55 -10.54
C PRO A 57 -2.37 8.00 -9.16
N ILE A 58 -1.53 8.27 -8.16
CA ILE A 58 -1.84 8.07 -6.76
C ILE A 58 -2.70 9.24 -6.29
N VAL A 59 -3.84 8.96 -5.69
CA VAL A 59 -4.80 9.97 -5.22
C VAL A 59 -4.93 9.99 -3.69
N GLY A 60 -4.30 9.04 -3.01
CA GLY A 60 -4.31 8.95 -1.55
C GLY A 60 -3.51 7.77 -1.04
N PHE A 61 -3.59 7.55 0.25
CA PHE A 61 -2.95 6.44 0.95
C PHE A 61 -3.92 5.82 1.93
N LYS A 62 -3.92 4.48 2.02
CA LYS A 62 -4.60 3.72 3.07
C LYS A 62 -3.56 3.35 4.13
N ALA A 63 -3.81 3.74 5.39
CA ALA A 63 -3.02 3.28 6.51
C ALA A 63 -3.60 1.96 7.03
N ALA A 64 -2.73 1.04 7.44
CA ALA A 64 -3.12 -0.21 8.05
C ALA A 64 -2.22 -0.53 9.25
N GLY A 65 -2.67 -1.44 10.11
CA GLY A 65 -1.93 -1.73 11.34
C GLY A 65 -1.97 -0.58 12.35
N THR A 66 -3.04 0.22 12.37
CA THR A 66 -3.18 1.36 13.28
C THR A 66 -3.53 0.93 14.71
N GLY A 67 -4.05 -0.28 14.88
CA GLY A 67 -4.38 -0.83 16.21
C GLY A 67 -3.15 -1.42 16.91
N ILE A 68 -2.94 -1.05 18.17
CA ILE A 68 -1.82 -1.53 19.02
C ILE A 68 -1.71 -3.07 19.02
N PRO A 69 -2.81 -3.87 19.17
CA PRO A 69 -2.71 -5.31 19.14
C PRO A 69 -2.11 -5.87 17.84
N LEU A 70 -2.49 -5.29 16.70
CA LEU A 70 -1.98 -5.74 15.41
C LEU A 70 -0.50 -5.38 15.22
N ILE A 71 -0.08 -4.18 15.59
CA ILE A 71 1.33 -3.75 15.55
C ILE A 71 2.18 -4.69 16.40
N LYS A 72 1.75 -4.99 17.64
CA LYS A 72 2.45 -5.93 18.52
C LYS A 72 2.53 -7.33 17.91
N LYS A 73 1.44 -7.84 17.34
CA LYS A 73 1.41 -9.16 16.67
C LYS A 73 2.37 -9.23 15.50
N LEU A 74 2.49 -8.16 14.73
CA LEU A 74 3.40 -8.05 13.59
C LEU A 74 4.85 -7.78 14.01
N LYS A 75 5.09 -7.48 15.31
CA LYS A 75 6.41 -7.07 15.86
C LYS A 75 6.95 -5.81 15.16
N GLU A 76 6.07 -4.91 14.79
CA GLU A 76 6.41 -3.63 14.15
C GLU A 76 6.29 -2.48 15.16
N LYS A 77 6.87 -1.33 14.81
CA LYS A 77 6.90 -0.14 15.68
C LYS A 77 5.86 0.90 15.27
N GLU A 78 5.44 0.86 14.03
CA GLU A 78 4.58 1.89 13.43
C GLU A 78 3.61 1.26 12.39
N PRO A 79 2.49 1.94 12.10
CA PRO A 79 1.60 1.55 11.02
C PRO A 79 2.30 1.53 9.67
N PHE A 80 1.78 0.76 8.75
CA PHE A 80 2.20 0.74 7.35
C PHE A 80 1.12 1.30 6.45
N TYR A 81 1.48 1.65 5.22
CA TYR A 81 0.54 2.26 4.28
C TYR A 81 0.67 1.68 2.89
N ALA A 82 -0.38 1.87 2.09
CA ALA A 82 -0.41 1.53 0.67
C ALA A 82 -1.02 2.67 -0.14
N SER A 83 -0.60 2.79 -1.39
CA SER A 83 -1.10 3.80 -2.32
C SER A 83 -2.50 3.46 -2.80
N VAL A 84 -3.37 4.45 -2.85
CA VAL A 84 -4.69 4.38 -3.48
C VAL A 84 -4.60 5.03 -4.86
N TYR A 85 -4.84 4.24 -5.90
CA TYR A 85 -4.78 4.70 -7.28
C TYR A 85 -6.12 5.26 -7.75
N LYS A 86 -6.09 6.20 -8.70
CA LYS A 86 -7.28 6.89 -9.23
C LYS A 86 -8.37 5.93 -9.68
N ARG A 87 -8.03 4.80 -10.29
CA ARG A 87 -8.98 3.78 -10.72
C ARG A 87 -9.82 3.17 -9.59
N ASN A 88 -9.25 3.13 -8.36
CA ASN A 88 -9.88 2.56 -7.17
C ASN A 88 -10.60 3.62 -6.32
N PHE A 89 -10.48 4.90 -6.68
CA PHE A 89 -11.13 6.00 -5.98
C PHE A 89 -12.45 6.34 -6.67
N LEU A 90 -13.54 5.83 -6.12
CA LEU A 90 -14.88 5.99 -6.66
C LEU A 90 -15.65 7.07 -5.92
N LYS A 91 -16.44 7.83 -6.65
CA LYS A 91 -17.36 8.82 -6.06
C LYS A 91 -18.57 8.10 -5.45
N SER A 92 -19.20 8.75 -4.46
CA SER A 92 -20.48 8.32 -3.89
C SER A 92 -21.51 8.02 -5.00
N GLY A 93 -22.34 7.02 -4.79
CA GLY A 93 -23.35 6.57 -5.74
C GLY A 93 -22.85 5.64 -6.85
N LYS A 94 -21.54 5.36 -6.94
CA LYS A 94 -21.01 4.39 -7.89
C LYS A 94 -21.31 2.96 -7.44
N ARG A 95 -21.77 2.13 -8.39
CA ARG A 95 -21.93 0.69 -8.18
C ARG A 95 -20.57 0.00 -8.29
N VAL A 96 -20.25 -0.84 -7.30
CA VAL A 96 -19.05 -1.67 -7.28
C VAL A 96 -19.46 -3.12 -7.53
N LYS A 97 -18.82 -3.75 -8.51
CA LYS A 97 -19.06 -5.16 -8.78
C LYS A 97 -18.34 -6.00 -7.72
N ILE A 98 -19.12 -6.70 -6.92
CA ILE A 98 -18.62 -7.69 -5.97
C ILE A 98 -18.33 -8.99 -6.73
N ASN A 99 -17.23 -9.62 -6.42
CA ASN A 99 -16.84 -10.92 -6.97
C ASN A 99 -16.59 -11.93 -5.83
N LYS A 100 -16.38 -13.20 -6.18
CA LYS A 100 -16.16 -14.27 -5.20
C LYS A 100 -14.92 -14.11 -4.29
N PHE A 101 -14.08 -13.14 -4.57
CA PHE A 101 -12.87 -12.82 -3.80
C PHE A 101 -13.05 -11.59 -2.90
N THR A 102 -14.20 -10.94 -2.96
CA THR A 102 -14.53 -9.83 -2.08
C THR A 102 -14.80 -10.38 -0.69
N LEU A 103 -13.92 -10.10 0.25
CA LEU A 103 -13.99 -10.63 1.62
C LEU A 103 -14.96 -9.85 2.50
N GLY A 104 -15.22 -8.59 2.19
CA GLY A 104 -16.10 -7.72 2.98
C GLY A 104 -15.99 -6.26 2.60
N ILE A 105 -16.63 -5.43 3.42
CA ILE A 105 -16.61 -3.97 3.34
C ILE A 105 -16.04 -3.47 4.66
N GLU A 106 -15.08 -2.54 4.59
CA GLU A 106 -14.52 -1.84 5.74
C GLU A 106 -15.03 -0.40 5.76
N LEU A 107 -15.39 0.10 6.94
CA LEU A 107 -15.74 1.50 7.15
C LEU A 107 -14.51 2.21 7.73
N GLU A 108 -14.01 3.23 7.04
CA GLU A 108 -12.81 3.93 7.44
C GLU A 108 -13.00 5.45 7.43
N VAL A 109 -12.31 6.15 8.33
CA VAL A 109 -12.28 7.61 8.33
C VAL A 109 -11.26 8.08 7.31
N CYS A 110 -11.71 8.91 6.38
CA CYS A 110 -10.87 9.48 5.33
C CYS A 110 -10.65 10.98 5.60
N TYR A 111 -9.38 11.40 5.58
CA TYR A 111 -8.99 12.79 5.72
C TYR A 111 -8.52 13.36 4.39
N LYS A 112 -9.02 14.54 4.03
CA LYS A 112 -8.51 15.29 2.89
C LYS A 112 -7.36 16.18 3.35
N VAL A 113 -6.16 15.93 2.81
CA VAL A 113 -4.95 16.69 3.17
C VAL A 113 -4.91 18.00 2.41
N LYS A 114 -4.66 19.11 3.10
CA LYS A 114 -4.51 20.45 2.51
C LYS A 114 -3.16 20.59 1.79
N LYS A 115 -3.09 21.47 0.78
CA LYS A 115 -1.83 21.78 0.07
C LYS A 115 -0.73 22.33 1.02
N SER A 116 -1.11 22.99 2.11
CA SER A 116 -0.17 23.51 3.12
C SER A 116 0.63 22.42 3.82
N PHE A 117 0.11 21.19 3.90
CA PHE A 117 0.85 20.04 4.42
C PHE A 117 2.16 19.82 3.67
N PHE A 118 2.11 19.83 2.33
CA PHE A 118 3.27 19.58 1.47
C PHE A 118 4.27 20.74 1.44
N LYS A 119 3.87 21.91 1.96
CA LYS A 119 4.71 23.10 2.05
C LYS A 119 5.27 23.32 3.46
N SER A 120 4.87 22.52 4.42
CA SER A 120 5.33 22.65 5.80
C SER A 120 6.82 22.29 5.90
N LYS A 121 7.61 23.22 6.47
CA LYS A 121 9.03 23.00 6.79
C LYS A 121 9.22 22.48 8.23
N GLY A 122 8.16 22.43 9.02
CA GLY A 122 8.20 22.01 10.43
C GLY A 122 7.69 20.58 10.62
N SER A 123 8.00 20.01 11.77
CA SER A 123 7.50 18.70 12.16
C SER A 123 5.99 18.73 12.32
N ILE A 124 5.31 17.75 11.73
CA ILE A 124 3.87 17.53 11.88
C ILE A 124 3.67 16.59 13.05
N THR A 125 2.89 17.04 14.02
CA THR A 125 2.62 16.34 15.28
C THR A 125 1.11 16.21 15.50
N MET A 126 0.69 15.40 16.45
CA MET A 126 -0.72 15.29 16.86
C MET A 126 -1.30 16.65 17.27
N LYS A 127 -0.49 17.56 17.83
CA LYS A 127 -0.94 18.89 18.27
C LYS A 127 -1.25 19.85 17.11
N ASN A 128 -0.64 19.65 15.94
CA ASN A 128 -0.77 20.59 14.83
C ASN A 128 -1.35 19.98 13.53
N ILE A 129 -1.57 18.67 13.50
CA ILE A 129 -2.05 17.98 12.28
C ILE A 129 -3.40 18.50 11.79
N SER A 130 -4.29 18.91 12.71
CA SER A 130 -5.62 19.46 12.37
C SER A 130 -5.56 20.69 11.45
N LYS A 131 -4.46 21.44 11.46
CA LYS A 131 -4.24 22.58 10.56
C LYS A 131 -4.10 22.15 9.10
N TYR A 132 -3.76 20.91 8.85
CA TYR A 132 -3.38 20.37 7.53
C TYR A 132 -4.40 19.40 6.94
N ILE A 133 -5.48 19.11 7.65
CA ILE A 133 -6.59 18.25 7.20
C ILE A 133 -7.90 19.04 7.15
N HIS A 134 -8.83 18.57 6.30
CA HIS A 134 -10.20 19.08 6.20
C HIS A 134 -11.14 18.21 6.99
#